data_53b55e7bc351ceb480e9edf588cca217
#
_entry.id   53b55e7bc351ceb480e9edf588cca217
#
_cell.length_a   1.000
_cell.length_b   1.000
_cell.length_c   1.000
_cell.angle_alpha   90.00
_cell.angle_beta   90.00
_cell.angle_gamma   90.00
#
_symmetry.space_group_name_H-M   'P 1'
#
loop_
_entity.id
_entity.type
_entity.pdbx_description
1 polymer ?
#
loop_
_entity_poly.entity_id
_entity_poly.type
_entity_poly.pdbx_seq_one_letter_code
_entity_poly.pdbx_strand_id
1 'polypeptide(L)'
;ICEKIDSNSIARGTSTLKRGFAHMLKNGVVMDVTTVEQAQIAEEAGAVSVMVLDKLPSDVRKAGGVARTASIRIIEEIMDHVTIPVMAKCRIGHMYEAKVLDETNVDMIDESEVLTPADEYHHIWKWDYTTPFVNGARSLAEALRRVEEGAAMIRTKGEPGTGNVAEAIYHIKKVNEELRAIKSIYDSDDKQDLVRMAREFKVSY
;
A
#
# COMPACT_ATOMS: atom_id res chain seq x y z
N ILE A 1 7.65 -12.24 34.20
CA ILE A 1 6.19 -12.36 34.39
C ILE A 1 5.58 -12.13 33.03
N CYS A 2 5.18 -13.22 32.35
CA CYS A 2 4.43 -13.14 31.10
C CYS A 2 3.00 -12.78 31.47
N GLU A 3 2.59 -11.54 31.28
CA GLU A 3 1.17 -11.19 31.33
C GLU A 3 0.47 -11.97 30.21
N LYS A 4 -0.56 -12.72 30.61
CA LYS A 4 -1.44 -13.37 29.63
C LYS A 4 -2.12 -12.27 28.81
N ILE A 5 -1.73 -12.15 27.56
CA ILE A 5 -2.40 -11.27 26.62
C ILE A 5 -3.80 -11.87 26.40
N ASP A 6 -4.82 -11.16 26.87
CA ASP A 6 -6.20 -11.51 26.58
C ASP A 6 -6.46 -11.31 25.08
N SER A 7 -6.64 -12.41 24.37
CA SER A 7 -6.87 -12.41 22.92
C SER A 7 -8.10 -11.59 22.49
N ASN A 8 -9.03 -11.32 23.42
CA ASN A 8 -10.20 -10.48 23.18
C ASN A 8 -9.92 -8.98 23.35
N SER A 9 -8.74 -8.60 23.87
CA SER A 9 -8.35 -7.20 24.11
C SER A 9 -7.33 -6.66 23.10
N ILE A 10 -6.98 -7.42 22.04
CA ILE A 10 -6.09 -6.94 21.01
C ILE A 10 -6.79 -5.82 20.24
N ALA A 11 -6.39 -4.59 20.52
CA ALA A 11 -6.91 -3.42 19.83
C ALA A 11 -6.53 -3.50 18.35
N ARG A 12 -7.50 -3.81 17.48
CA ARG A 12 -7.32 -3.81 16.02
C ARG A 12 -7.06 -2.38 15.53
N GLY A 13 -6.32 -2.25 14.43
CA GLY A 13 -6.13 -0.99 13.74
C GLY A 13 -5.18 0.01 14.41
N THR A 14 -4.41 -0.39 15.44
CA THR A 14 -3.40 0.50 16.04
C THR A 14 -2.25 0.78 15.06
N SER A 15 -1.65 1.97 15.16
CA SER A 15 -0.49 2.35 14.34
C SER A 15 0.67 1.36 14.47
N THR A 16 0.89 0.79 15.65
CA THR A 16 1.92 -0.22 15.89
C THR A 16 1.63 -1.51 15.13
N LEU A 17 0.38 -1.99 15.16
CA LEU A 17 -0.03 -3.20 14.44
C LEU A 17 0.08 -3.01 12.92
N LYS A 18 -0.44 -1.88 12.41
CA LYS A 18 -0.39 -1.54 10.98
C LYS A 18 1.05 -1.50 10.45
N ARG A 19 1.97 -0.85 11.19
CA ARG A 19 3.39 -0.81 10.82
C ARG A 19 4.10 -2.15 10.98
N GLY A 20 3.74 -2.92 11.99
CA GLY A 20 4.26 -4.28 12.19
C GLY A 20 3.94 -5.18 11.01
N PHE A 21 2.73 -5.07 10.46
CA PHE A 21 2.31 -5.81 9.28
C PHE A 21 3.18 -5.46 8.05
N ALA A 22 3.35 -4.17 7.77
CA ALA A 22 4.22 -3.71 6.69
C ALA A 22 5.69 -4.20 6.88
N HIS A 23 6.16 -4.28 8.12
CA HIS A 23 7.50 -4.78 8.43
C HIS A 23 7.68 -6.27 8.13
N MET A 24 6.63 -7.08 8.27
CA MET A 24 6.66 -8.52 7.92
C MET A 24 6.94 -8.77 6.43
N LEU A 25 6.60 -7.84 5.57
CA LEU A 25 6.81 -7.96 4.11
C LEU A 25 8.24 -7.61 3.68
N LYS A 26 9.06 -7.11 4.59
CA LYS A 26 10.42 -6.68 4.30
C LYS A 26 11.28 -7.82 3.76
N ASN A 27 11.98 -7.56 2.63
CA ASN A 27 12.83 -8.53 1.92
C ASN A 27 12.08 -9.72 1.31
N GLY A 28 10.75 -9.68 1.29
CA GLY A 28 9.92 -10.69 0.66
C GLY A 28 9.38 -10.24 -0.70
N VAL A 29 8.72 -11.16 -1.38
CA VAL A 29 8.03 -10.91 -2.64
C VAL A 29 6.53 -10.93 -2.40
N VAL A 30 5.82 -9.92 -2.90
CA VAL A 30 4.36 -9.87 -2.98
C VAL A 30 3.98 -10.18 -4.41
N MET A 31 3.17 -11.22 -4.64
CA MET A 31 2.77 -11.65 -5.97
C MET A 31 1.35 -11.22 -6.32
N ASP A 32 1.21 -10.58 -7.49
CA ASP A 32 -0.10 -10.30 -8.07
C ASP A 32 -0.75 -11.60 -8.56
N VAL A 33 -2.00 -11.86 -8.14
CA VAL A 33 -2.74 -13.08 -8.48
C VAL A 33 -4.19 -12.74 -8.84
N THR A 34 -4.79 -13.58 -9.69
CA THR A 34 -6.20 -13.43 -10.12
C THR A 34 -7.04 -14.66 -9.83
N THR A 35 -6.41 -15.78 -9.40
CA THR A 35 -7.08 -17.06 -9.10
C THR A 35 -6.46 -17.70 -7.86
N VAL A 36 -7.22 -18.62 -7.25
CA VAL A 36 -6.76 -19.43 -6.11
C VAL A 36 -5.51 -20.24 -6.46
N GLU A 37 -5.49 -20.86 -7.65
CA GLU A 37 -4.35 -21.65 -8.11
C GLU A 37 -3.07 -20.82 -8.18
N GLN A 38 -3.15 -19.60 -8.74
CA GLN A 38 -1.99 -18.69 -8.78
C GLN A 38 -1.53 -18.31 -7.37
N ALA A 39 -2.45 -18.10 -6.43
CA ALA A 39 -2.11 -17.76 -5.06
C ALA A 39 -1.37 -18.91 -4.35
N GLN A 40 -1.84 -20.15 -4.52
CA GLN A 40 -1.19 -21.34 -3.99
C GLN A 40 0.22 -21.54 -4.58
N ILE A 41 0.36 -21.39 -5.89
CA ILE A 41 1.68 -21.46 -6.56
C ILE A 41 2.63 -20.37 -6.01
N ALA A 42 2.12 -19.15 -5.80
CA ALA A 42 2.92 -18.06 -5.25
C ALA A 42 3.39 -18.37 -3.81
N GLU A 43 2.51 -18.91 -2.97
CA GLU A 43 2.83 -19.33 -1.61
C GLU A 43 3.87 -20.46 -1.61
N GLU A 44 3.69 -21.51 -2.42
CA GLU A 44 4.64 -22.61 -2.56
C GLU A 44 6.01 -22.13 -3.06
N ALA A 45 6.03 -21.11 -3.92
CA ALA A 45 7.27 -20.48 -4.40
C ALA A 45 7.95 -19.58 -3.37
N GLY A 46 7.35 -19.36 -2.20
CA GLY A 46 7.90 -18.57 -1.10
C GLY A 46 7.54 -17.09 -1.12
N ALA A 47 6.46 -16.69 -1.78
CA ALA A 47 5.91 -15.35 -1.64
C ALA A 47 5.52 -15.10 -0.18
N VAL A 48 5.74 -13.89 0.31
CA VAL A 48 5.38 -13.50 1.69
C VAL A 48 3.97 -12.94 1.79
N SER A 49 3.37 -12.64 0.65
CA SER A 49 1.99 -12.16 0.53
C SER A 49 1.53 -12.26 -0.92
N VAL A 50 0.23 -12.29 -1.14
CA VAL A 50 -0.38 -12.15 -2.46
C VAL A 50 -1.23 -10.89 -2.53
N MET A 51 -1.31 -10.31 -3.74
CA MET A 51 -2.16 -9.17 -4.07
C MET A 51 -3.23 -9.62 -5.05
N VAL A 52 -4.49 -9.60 -4.61
CA VAL A 52 -5.61 -10.05 -5.45
C VAL A 52 -6.05 -8.96 -6.41
N LEU A 53 -6.14 -9.31 -7.69
CA LEU A 53 -6.55 -8.42 -8.77
C LEU A 53 -7.73 -9.03 -9.55
N ASP A 54 -8.58 -8.15 -10.12
CA ASP A 54 -9.56 -8.57 -11.14
C ASP A 54 -8.85 -8.96 -12.45
N LYS A 55 -7.87 -8.14 -12.85
CA LYS A 55 -7.01 -8.34 -14.04
C LYS A 55 -5.60 -7.88 -13.74
N LEU A 56 -4.63 -8.54 -14.35
CA LEU A 56 -3.24 -8.10 -14.26
C LEU A 56 -3.05 -6.71 -14.90
N PRO A 57 -2.14 -5.88 -14.39
CA PRO A 57 -1.92 -4.52 -14.92
C PRO A 57 -1.62 -4.50 -16.42
N SER A 58 -0.91 -5.50 -16.94
CA SER A 58 -0.64 -5.67 -18.38
C SER A 58 -1.91 -5.87 -19.20
N ASP A 59 -2.89 -6.60 -18.66
CA ASP A 59 -4.15 -6.90 -19.35
C ASP A 59 -5.09 -5.72 -19.33
N VAL A 60 -5.12 -4.98 -18.20
CA VAL A 60 -5.85 -3.70 -18.09
C VAL A 60 -5.32 -2.71 -19.14
N ARG A 61 -4.01 -2.58 -19.27
CA ARG A 61 -3.37 -1.70 -20.26
C ARG A 61 -3.73 -2.07 -21.70
N LYS A 62 -3.80 -3.35 -22.01
CA LYS A 62 -4.17 -3.84 -23.36
C LYS A 62 -5.65 -3.69 -23.67
N ALA A 63 -6.51 -3.99 -22.70
CA ALA A 63 -7.96 -3.99 -22.89
C ALA A 63 -8.57 -2.59 -22.89
N GLY A 64 -7.93 -1.63 -22.21
CA GLY A 64 -8.51 -0.31 -21.91
C GLY A 64 -9.75 -0.41 -21.01
N GLY A 65 -10.42 0.72 -20.77
CA GLY A 65 -11.64 0.76 -19.98
C GLY A 65 -11.40 0.98 -18.49
N VAL A 66 -12.42 0.70 -17.67
CA VAL A 66 -12.38 0.94 -16.22
C VAL A 66 -11.79 -0.26 -15.49
N ALA A 67 -10.66 -0.05 -14.79
CA ALA A 67 -10.09 -1.02 -13.90
C ALA A 67 -10.69 -0.86 -12.50
N ARG A 68 -11.19 -1.95 -11.92
CA ARG A 68 -11.92 -1.98 -10.65
C ARG A 68 -11.28 -2.94 -9.64
N THR A 69 -11.75 -2.86 -8.41
CA THR A 69 -11.47 -3.82 -7.34
C THR A 69 -11.86 -5.24 -7.77
N ALA A 70 -11.10 -6.24 -7.38
CA ALA A 70 -11.47 -7.64 -7.55
C ALA A 70 -12.79 -7.96 -6.86
N SER A 71 -13.51 -8.97 -7.33
CA SER A 71 -14.76 -9.37 -6.67
C SER A 71 -14.47 -9.90 -5.26
N ILE A 72 -15.33 -9.56 -4.30
CA ILE A 72 -15.19 -10.02 -2.92
C ILE A 72 -15.12 -11.55 -2.85
N ARG A 73 -15.93 -12.23 -3.65
CA ARG A 73 -15.94 -13.70 -3.71
C ARG A 73 -14.56 -14.29 -4.02
N ILE A 74 -13.80 -13.75 -5.00
CA ILE A 74 -12.47 -14.28 -5.32
C ILE A 74 -11.45 -13.91 -4.22
N ILE A 75 -11.62 -12.76 -3.56
CA ILE A 75 -10.77 -12.38 -2.43
C ILE A 75 -10.98 -13.37 -1.28
N GLU A 76 -12.22 -13.65 -0.90
CA GLU A 76 -12.56 -14.62 0.15
C GLU A 76 -12.09 -16.03 -0.21
N GLU A 77 -12.34 -16.49 -1.45
CA GLU A 77 -11.86 -17.79 -1.92
C GLU A 77 -10.32 -17.91 -1.80
N ILE A 78 -9.57 -16.87 -2.12
CA ILE A 78 -8.10 -16.89 -1.98
C ILE A 78 -7.71 -16.90 -0.50
N MET A 79 -8.35 -16.08 0.34
CA MET A 79 -8.09 -16.05 1.80
C MET A 79 -8.31 -17.41 2.45
N ASP A 80 -9.29 -18.20 1.97
CA ASP A 80 -9.58 -19.53 2.49
C ASP A 80 -8.55 -20.60 2.05
N HIS A 81 -7.73 -20.33 1.03
CA HIS A 81 -6.86 -21.34 0.43
C HIS A 81 -5.35 -21.08 0.60
N VAL A 82 -4.94 -19.93 1.13
CA VAL A 82 -3.54 -19.62 1.43
C VAL A 82 -3.36 -19.26 2.91
N THR A 83 -2.16 -19.44 3.43
CA THR A 83 -1.82 -19.09 4.81
C THR A 83 -1.02 -17.78 4.93
N ILE A 84 -0.50 -17.29 3.80
CA ILE A 84 0.18 -16.00 3.73
C ILE A 84 -0.82 -14.85 3.61
N PRO A 85 -0.45 -13.65 4.06
CA PRO A 85 -1.31 -12.47 3.99
C PRO A 85 -1.87 -12.19 2.60
N VAL A 86 -3.15 -11.80 2.56
CA VAL A 86 -3.87 -11.46 1.33
C VAL A 86 -4.15 -9.96 1.30
N MET A 87 -3.69 -9.31 0.24
CA MET A 87 -3.94 -7.90 -0.03
C MET A 87 -4.98 -7.75 -1.14
N ALA A 88 -5.76 -6.68 -1.09
CA ALA A 88 -6.66 -6.31 -2.17
C ALA A 88 -6.50 -4.84 -2.54
N LYS A 89 -6.82 -4.49 -3.80
CA LYS A 89 -6.73 -3.11 -4.28
C LYS A 89 -8.10 -2.43 -4.23
N CYS A 90 -8.12 -1.17 -3.78
CA CYS A 90 -9.24 -0.26 -3.99
C CYS A 90 -8.83 0.90 -4.91
N ARG A 91 -9.81 1.54 -5.53
CA ARG A 91 -9.60 2.73 -6.34
C ARG A 91 -9.26 3.94 -5.47
N ILE A 92 -8.39 4.82 -5.97
CA ILE A 92 -8.06 6.07 -5.28
C ILE A 92 -9.33 6.86 -4.98
N GLY A 93 -9.49 7.28 -3.72
CA GLY A 93 -10.62 8.07 -3.24
C GLY A 93 -11.94 7.30 -3.07
N HIS A 94 -11.97 5.99 -3.32
CA HIS A 94 -13.20 5.20 -3.21
C HIS A 94 -13.39 4.61 -1.81
N MET A 95 -13.84 5.44 -0.88
CA MET A 95 -14.02 5.07 0.53
C MET A 95 -14.94 3.85 0.74
N TYR A 96 -15.95 3.64 -0.12
CA TYR A 96 -16.86 2.50 0.04
C TYR A 96 -16.22 1.17 -0.38
N GLU A 97 -15.39 1.14 -1.44
CA GLU A 97 -14.60 -0.05 -1.77
C GLU A 97 -13.66 -0.41 -0.60
N ALA A 98 -12.96 0.59 -0.06
CA ALA A 98 -12.09 0.38 1.10
C ALA A 98 -12.85 -0.14 2.32
N LYS A 99 -14.07 0.36 2.56
CA LYS A 99 -14.90 -0.08 3.68
C LYS A 99 -15.35 -1.53 3.53
N VAL A 100 -15.73 -1.93 2.33
CA VAL A 100 -16.07 -3.34 2.04
C VAL A 100 -14.86 -4.24 2.25
N LEU A 101 -13.66 -3.84 1.80
CA LEU A 101 -12.44 -4.61 2.00
C LEU A 101 -12.04 -4.69 3.49
N ASP A 102 -12.19 -3.61 4.26
CA ASP A 102 -11.94 -3.59 5.70
C ASP A 102 -12.88 -4.59 6.44
N GLU A 103 -14.16 -4.62 6.07
CA GLU A 103 -15.15 -5.57 6.61
C GLU A 103 -14.92 -7.02 6.15
N THR A 104 -14.32 -7.23 4.98
CA THR A 104 -13.91 -8.56 4.49
C THR A 104 -12.70 -9.09 5.28
N ASN A 105 -12.05 -8.24 6.08
CA ASN A 105 -10.85 -8.55 6.86
C ASN A 105 -9.64 -8.97 6.01
N VAL A 106 -9.47 -8.37 4.83
CA VAL A 106 -8.20 -8.52 4.10
C VAL A 106 -7.05 -7.99 4.95
N ASP A 107 -5.88 -8.57 4.80
CA ASP A 107 -4.74 -8.24 5.65
C ASP A 107 -4.14 -6.85 5.35
N MET A 108 -4.28 -6.35 4.12
CA MET A 108 -3.86 -5.02 3.71
C MET A 108 -4.65 -4.52 2.50
N ILE A 109 -4.90 -3.23 2.43
CA ILE A 109 -5.58 -2.57 1.30
C ILE A 109 -4.56 -1.73 0.55
N ASP A 110 -4.43 -1.94 -0.77
CA ASP A 110 -3.66 -1.06 -1.66
C ASP A 110 -4.62 -0.07 -2.34
N GLU A 111 -4.59 1.19 -1.89
CA GLU A 111 -5.24 2.29 -2.60
C GLU A 111 -4.38 2.64 -3.82
N SER A 112 -4.77 2.14 -4.98
CA SER A 112 -3.87 1.91 -6.10
C SER A 112 -4.16 2.74 -7.33
N GLU A 113 -3.10 3.35 -7.87
CA GLU A 113 -3.10 4.04 -9.16
C GLU A 113 -3.24 3.12 -10.37
N VAL A 114 -3.12 1.81 -10.20
CA VAL A 114 -3.35 0.81 -11.26
C VAL A 114 -4.82 0.72 -11.62
N LEU A 115 -5.70 0.98 -10.65
CA LEU A 115 -7.13 1.06 -10.86
C LEU A 115 -7.55 2.46 -11.32
N THR A 116 -8.71 2.55 -11.98
CA THR A 116 -9.27 3.83 -12.39
C THR A 116 -9.66 4.65 -11.16
N PRO A 117 -9.12 5.85 -10.93
CA PRO A 117 -9.45 6.67 -9.78
C PRO A 117 -10.95 6.96 -9.68
N ALA A 118 -11.50 6.96 -8.47
CA ALA A 118 -12.83 7.44 -8.17
C ALA A 118 -12.83 8.93 -7.82
N ASP A 119 -11.74 9.41 -7.24
CA ASP A 119 -11.46 10.83 -6.99
C ASP A 119 -10.04 11.14 -7.47
N GLU A 120 -9.91 12.18 -8.33
CA GLU A 120 -8.61 12.60 -8.87
C GLU A 120 -7.83 13.51 -7.90
N TYR A 121 -8.51 14.07 -6.91
CA TYR A 121 -7.95 15.10 -6.02
C TYR A 121 -7.64 14.57 -4.63
N HIS A 122 -8.42 13.59 -4.13
CA HIS A 122 -8.34 13.15 -2.76
C HIS A 122 -8.09 11.66 -2.66
N HIS A 123 -7.19 11.29 -1.75
CA HIS A 123 -7.00 9.92 -1.30
C HIS A 123 -7.89 9.65 -0.08
N ILE A 124 -8.09 8.38 0.22
CA ILE A 124 -8.85 7.93 1.38
C ILE A 124 -8.15 8.38 2.67
N TRP A 125 -8.91 8.81 3.67
CA TRP A 125 -8.43 9.04 5.03
C TRP A 125 -8.35 7.71 5.78
N LYS A 126 -7.15 7.15 5.86
CA LYS A 126 -6.89 5.76 6.27
C LYS A 126 -6.92 5.53 7.78
N TRP A 127 -6.95 6.63 8.55
CA TRP A 127 -7.10 6.56 9.99
C TRP A 127 -8.48 6.04 10.45
N ASP A 128 -9.49 6.10 9.56
CA ASP A 128 -10.84 5.61 9.84
C ASP A 128 -11.00 4.09 9.69
N TYR A 129 -9.93 3.38 9.28
CA TYR A 129 -9.96 1.94 8.99
C TYR A 129 -9.09 1.14 9.95
N THR A 130 -9.47 -0.11 10.20
CA THR A 130 -8.67 -1.03 11.00
C THR A 130 -7.56 -1.71 10.19
N THR A 131 -7.84 -2.00 8.93
CA THR A 131 -6.88 -2.61 8.01
C THR A 131 -5.76 -1.62 7.63
N PRO A 132 -4.49 -2.06 7.61
CA PRO A 132 -3.38 -1.24 7.12
C PRO A 132 -3.49 -0.97 5.63
N PHE A 133 -3.05 0.24 5.22
CA PHE A 133 -3.02 0.64 3.81
C PHE A 133 -1.60 0.72 3.26
N VAL A 134 -1.44 0.34 2.00
CA VAL A 134 -0.28 0.65 1.17
C VAL A 134 -0.68 1.63 0.06
N ASN A 135 0.22 2.54 -0.27
CA ASN A 135 0.07 3.49 -1.36
C ASN A 135 1.34 3.56 -2.21
N GLY A 136 1.17 3.89 -3.46
CA GLY A 136 2.29 4.21 -4.35
C GLY A 136 2.76 5.66 -4.20
N ALA A 137 4.05 5.90 -4.40
CA ALA A 137 4.63 7.23 -4.48
C ALA A 137 5.75 7.32 -5.53
N ARG A 138 5.89 8.48 -6.17
CA ARG A 138 6.95 8.82 -7.13
C ARG A 138 8.03 9.72 -6.51
N SER A 139 7.72 10.35 -5.37
CA SER A 139 8.58 11.29 -4.67
C SER A 139 8.34 11.20 -3.17
N LEU A 140 9.24 11.77 -2.39
CA LEU A 140 9.08 11.82 -0.94
C LEU A 140 7.90 12.70 -0.53
N ALA A 141 7.64 13.79 -1.22
CA ALA A 141 6.49 14.65 -0.98
C ALA A 141 5.16 13.88 -1.13
N GLU A 142 5.04 13.04 -2.16
CA GLU A 142 3.86 12.18 -2.33
C GLU A 142 3.78 11.13 -1.22
N ALA A 143 4.90 10.49 -0.89
CA ALA A 143 4.97 9.48 0.18
C ALA A 143 4.55 10.06 1.54
N LEU A 144 5.05 11.24 1.89
CA LEU A 144 4.71 11.90 3.16
C LEU A 144 3.23 12.25 3.26
N ARG A 145 2.61 12.72 2.18
CA ARG A 145 1.15 12.95 2.18
C ARG A 145 0.37 11.66 2.41
N ARG A 146 0.78 10.55 1.82
CA ARG A 146 0.14 9.24 2.05
C ARG A 146 0.32 8.78 3.49
N VAL A 147 1.52 8.97 4.08
CA VAL A 147 1.78 8.67 5.49
C VAL A 147 0.93 9.55 6.41
N GLU A 148 0.81 10.84 6.12
CA GLU A 148 -0.05 11.76 6.88
C GLU A 148 -1.53 11.31 6.86
N GLU A 149 -2.01 10.80 5.74
CA GLU A 149 -3.34 10.22 5.59
C GLU A 149 -3.50 8.86 6.30
N GLY A 150 -2.43 8.26 6.82
CA GLY A 150 -2.45 7.01 7.58
C GLY A 150 -1.95 5.77 6.83
N ALA A 151 -1.27 5.92 5.69
CA ALA A 151 -0.65 4.78 5.02
C ALA A 151 0.42 4.13 5.92
N ALA A 152 0.38 2.80 6.02
CA ALA A 152 1.32 2.01 6.80
C ALA A 152 2.56 1.60 5.99
N MET A 153 2.44 1.55 4.67
CA MET A 153 3.51 1.17 3.75
C MET A 153 3.46 2.05 2.49
N ILE A 154 4.64 2.38 1.98
CA ILE A 154 4.80 3.08 0.70
C ILE A 154 5.56 2.16 -0.26
N ARG A 155 5.06 2.04 -1.47
CA ARG A 155 5.76 1.41 -2.59
C ARG A 155 6.10 2.44 -3.66
N THR A 156 7.11 2.16 -4.46
CA THR A 156 7.39 2.97 -5.66
C THR A 156 6.31 2.70 -6.72
N LYS A 157 5.80 3.75 -7.34
CA LYS A 157 4.80 3.60 -8.41
C LYS A 157 5.36 2.85 -9.62
N GLY A 158 6.54 3.23 -10.07
CA GLY A 158 7.09 2.69 -11.31
C GLY A 158 6.16 2.93 -12.50
N GLU A 159 6.17 2.01 -13.44
CA GLU A 159 5.23 1.96 -14.57
C GLU A 159 4.61 0.54 -14.67
N PRO A 160 3.50 0.28 -13.95
CA PRO A 160 2.90 -1.05 -13.90
C PRO A 160 2.40 -1.52 -15.27
N GLY A 161 2.45 -2.85 -15.49
CA GLY A 161 2.00 -3.48 -16.76
C GLY A 161 2.97 -3.31 -17.92
N THR A 162 4.20 -2.85 -17.67
CA THR A 162 5.32 -2.83 -18.63
C THR A 162 6.51 -3.58 -18.05
N GLY A 163 7.41 -4.06 -18.87
CA GLY A 163 8.69 -4.60 -18.43
C GLY A 163 9.74 -3.53 -18.10
N ASN A 164 9.36 -2.24 -18.16
CA ASN A 164 10.29 -1.12 -17.93
C ASN A 164 10.45 -0.84 -16.44
N VAL A 165 11.50 -1.37 -15.84
CA VAL A 165 11.84 -1.12 -14.43
C VAL A 165 12.58 0.22 -14.22
N ALA A 166 12.98 0.92 -15.28
CA ALA A 166 13.74 2.17 -15.18
C ALA A 166 12.99 3.26 -14.41
N GLU A 167 11.66 3.36 -14.61
CA GLU A 167 10.81 4.30 -13.89
C GLU A 167 10.78 4.00 -12.38
N ALA A 168 10.72 2.75 -11.98
CA ALA A 168 10.76 2.37 -10.57
C ALA A 168 12.12 2.75 -9.94
N ILE A 169 13.22 2.51 -10.65
CA ILE A 169 14.57 2.90 -10.23
C ILE A 169 14.67 4.42 -10.11
N TYR A 170 14.11 5.16 -11.07
CA TYR A 170 14.10 6.64 -11.03
C TYR A 170 13.35 7.14 -9.78
N HIS A 171 12.17 6.62 -9.50
CA HIS A 171 11.39 7.01 -8.32
C HIS A 171 12.10 6.68 -7.01
N ILE A 172 12.75 5.50 -6.90
CA ILE A 172 13.55 5.12 -5.72
C ILE A 172 14.72 6.10 -5.53
N LYS A 173 15.44 6.41 -6.59
CA LYS A 173 16.57 7.36 -6.53
C LYS A 173 16.11 8.74 -6.09
N LYS A 174 15.02 9.24 -6.66
CA LYS A 174 14.42 10.52 -6.33
C LYS A 174 14.04 10.60 -4.84
N VAL A 175 13.30 9.62 -4.33
CA VAL A 175 12.94 9.57 -2.91
C VAL A 175 14.18 9.56 -2.02
N ASN A 176 15.22 8.78 -2.37
CA ASN A 176 16.45 8.73 -1.59
C ASN A 176 17.25 10.03 -1.62
N GLU A 177 17.22 10.77 -2.73
CA GLU A 177 17.83 12.11 -2.82
C GLU A 177 17.11 13.11 -1.94
N GLU A 178 15.77 13.14 -1.99
CA GLU A 178 14.94 14.01 -1.16
C GLU A 178 15.09 13.67 0.33
N LEU A 179 15.20 12.40 0.71
CA LEU A 179 15.48 11.97 2.08
C LEU A 179 16.86 12.44 2.56
N ARG A 180 17.90 12.35 1.72
CA ARG A 180 19.24 12.88 2.07
C ARG A 180 19.22 14.38 2.25
N ALA A 181 18.50 15.12 1.41
CA ALA A 181 18.35 16.56 1.53
C ALA A 181 17.68 16.95 2.87
N ILE A 182 16.56 16.32 3.21
CA ILE A 182 15.89 16.56 4.50
C ILE A 182 16.81 16.23 5.67
N LYS A 183 17.49 15.09 5.61
CA LYS A 183 18.43 14.70 6.66
C LYS A 183 19.54 15.72 6.85
N SER A 184 20.11 16.25 5.77
CA SER A 184 21.14 17.30 5.83
C SER A 184 20.62 18.56 6.52
N ILE A 185 19.40 18.99 6.22
CA ILE A 185 18.77 20.15 6.86
C ILE A 185 18.49 19.86 8.34
N TYR A 186 17.98 18.68 8.65
CA TYR A 186 17.74 18.26 10.03
C TYR A 186 19.02 18.24 10.86
N ASP A 187 20.11 17.69 10.31
CA ASP A 187 21.42 17.61 10.97
C ASP A 187 22.06 18.99 11.15
N SER A 188 21.70 20.01 10.35
CA SER A 188 22.14 21.39 10.49
C SER A 188 21.33 22.22 11.51
N ASP A 189 20.29 21.64 12.12
CA ASP A 189 19.32 22.28 13.02
C ASP A 189 18.58 23.50 12.40
N ASP A 190 18.49 23.53 11.07
CA ASP A 190 17.76 24.58 10.35
C ASP A 190 16.25 24.27 10.31
N LYS A 191 15.56 24.64 11.39
CA LYS A 191 14.12 24.44 11.52
C LYS A 191 13.31 25.26 10.51
N GLN A 192 13.82 26.40 10.06
CA GLN A 192 13.09 27.24 9.09
C GLN A 192 13.06 26.57 7.72
N ASP A 193 14.17 25.98 7.29
CA ASP A 193 14.21 25.23 6.04
C ASP A 193 13.36 23.96 6.09
N LEU A 194 13.30 23.25 7.23
CA LEU A 194 12.37 22.12 7.40
C LEU A 194 10.90 22.56 7.27
N VAL A 195 10.52 23.68 7.90
CA VAL A 195 9.16 24.25 7.76
C VAL A 195 8.86 24.64 6.33
N ARG A 196 9.84 25.25 5.63
CA ARG A 196 9.70 25.59 4.22
C ARG A 196 9.47 24.34 3.35
N MET A 197 10.27 23.30 3.55
CA MET A 197 10.10 22.03 2.82
C MET A 197 8.76 21.35 3.12
N ALA A 198 8.31 21.35 4.37
CA ALA A 198 7.00 20.80 4.72
C ALA A 198 5.87 21.50 3.94
N ARG A 199 5.93 22.83 3.82
CA ARG A 199 4.98 23.63 3.03
C ARG A 199 5.06 23.31 1.53
N GLU A 200 6.27 23.19 0.98
CA GLU A 200 6.49 22.80 -0.44
C GLU A 200 5.93 21.40 -0.72
N PHE A 201 6.11 20.48 0.21
CA PHE A 201 5.59 19.09 0.12
C PHE A 201 4.11 18.99 0.44
N LYS A 202 3.50 20.07 0.94
CA LYS A 202 2.09 20.14 1.38
C LYS A 202 1.78 19.08 2.44
N VAL A 203 2.61 19.03 3.47
CA VAL A 203 2.46 18.15 4.64
C VAL A 203 2.61 18.97 5.92
N SER A 204 2.12 18.42 7.05
CA SER A 204 2.41 19.02 8.36
C SER A 204 3.90 18.92 8.71
N TYR A 205 4.33 19.86 9.55
CA TYR A 205 5.69 19.90 10.10
C TYR A 205 5.85 18.92 11.25
#